data_bfcef36a2a5f75cc11e49c93a98a4193
#
_entry.id   bfcef36a2a5f75cc11e49c93a98a4193
#
_cell.length_a   1.000
_cell.length_b   1.000
_cell.length_c   1.000
_cell.angle_alpha   90.00
_cell.angle_beta   90.00
_cell.angle_gamma   90.00
#
_symmetry.space_group_name_H-M   'P 1'
#
loop_
_entity.id
_entity.type
_entity.pdbx_description
1 polymer ?
#
loop_
_entity_poly.entity_id
_entity_poly.type
_entity_poly.pdbx_seq_one_letter_code
_entity_poly.pdbx_strand_id
1 'polypeptide(L)'
;MIILKENRTFSGFTLVEMAIVLAVVALLLGGLLPTISSQMEQAQRKETRSSLSEIQQALLGYAIIYGQLPCPTIITDPADEDYGISPATCNVAPTTEGYLPWKTLGVSEVDGWGVKRNAETDLWIGYWRYRLDRNFSTQFNLSTGFADTLAIKDNALNYITTGTERPVAIVFSTGKDLTENAENAVFNNTYQSDNPSTTFDDMLIWVSRPQLFNRMVSAGKLP
;
A
#
# COMPACT_ATOMS: atom_id res chain seq x y z
N MET A 1 0.32 -41.11 69.89
CA MET A 1 0.62 -40.36 68.68
C MET A 1 -0.62 -39.61 68.26
N ILE A 2 -0.71 -38.34 68.65
CA ILE A 2 -1.90 -37.49 68.41
C ILE A 2 -1.61 -36.70 67.14
N ILE A 3 -2.35 -36.95 66.05
CA ILE A 3 -2.27 -36.22 64.79
C ILE A 3 -3.18 -34.99 64.92
N LEU A 4 -2.59 -33.82 65.04
CA LEU A 4 -3.29 -32.55 64.97
C LEU A 4 -3.67 -32.30 63.51
N LYS A 5 -4.97 -32.35 63.24
CA LYS A 5 -5.55 -32.01 61.94
C LYS A 5 -5.67 -30.49 61.85
N GLU A 6 -4.78 -29.88 61.08
CA GLU A 6 -4.81 -28.43 60.76
C GLU A 6 -6.03 -28.12 59.93
N ASN A 7 -7.02 -27.47 60.48
CA ASN A 7 -8.20 -26.97 59.74
C ASN A 7 -7.80 -25.69 59.00
N ARG A 8 -7.48 -25.78 57.71
CA ARG A 8 -7.34 -24.64 56.85
C ARG A 8 -8.74 -24.11 56.55
N THR A 9 -9.14 -22.96 57.13
CA THR A 9 -10.33 -22.22 56.75
C THR A 9 -10.06 -21.49 55.46
N PHE A 10 -10.65 -21.94 54.36
CA PHE A 10 -10.69 -21.17 53.10
C PHE A 10 -11.72 -20.05 53.30
N SER A 11 -11.28 -18.80 53.43
CA SER A 11 -12.17 -17.64 53.35
C SER A 11 -12.56 -17.44 51.91
N GLY A 12 -13.85 -17.54 51.54
CA GLY A 12 -14.38 -17.20 50.24
C GLY A 12 -14.42 -15.68 50.05
N PHE A 13 -14.28 -15.23 48.82
CA PHE A 13 -14.41 -13.81 48.45
C PHE A 13 -15.80 -13.29 48.74
N THR A 14 -15.89 -12.06 49.27
CA THR A 14 -17.17 -11.38 49.49
C THR A 14 -17.72 -10.84 48.16
N LEU A 15 -19.02 -10.70 48.05
CA LEU A 15 -19.69 -10.14 46.87
C LEU A 15 -19.24 -8.71 46.57
N VAL A 16 -18.91 -7.94 47.60
CA VAL A 16 -18.41 -6.56 47.49
C VAL A 16 -16.97 -6.56 46.95
N GLU A 17 -16.12 -7.47 47.40
CA GLU A 17 -14.76 -7.61 46.91
C GLU A 17 -14.72 -7.90 45.39
N MET A 18 -15.57 -8.84 44.94
CA MET A 18 -15.73 -9.13 43.52
C MET A 18 -16.27 -7.96 42.71
N ALA A 19 -17.22 -7.20 43.26
CA ALA A 19 -17.77 -6.01 42.60
C ALA A 19 -16.71 -4.91 42.41
N ILE A 20 -15.86 -4.68 43.42
CA ILE A 20 -14.75 -3.71 43.37
C ILE A 20 -13.68 -4.16 42.33
N VAL A 21 -13.31 -5.43 42.33
CA VAL A 21 -12.35 -5.97 41.36
C VAL A 21 -12.87 -5.81 39.94
N LEU A 22 -14.14 -6.16 39.67
CA LEU A 22 -14.73 -6.01 38.36
C LEU A 22 -14.79 -4.54 37.92
N ALA A 23 -15.14 -3.62 38.84
CA ALA A 23 -15.14 -2.19 38.55
C ALA A 23 -13.74 -1.66 38.17
N VAL A 24 -12.72 -2.06 38.91
CA VAL A 24 -11.31 -1.68 38.60
C VAL A 24 -10.83 -2.26 37.27
N VAL A 25 -11.13 -3.53 37.01
CA VAL A 25 -10.79 -4.18 35.74
C VAL A 25 -11.49 -3.49 34.57
N ALA A 26 -12.78 -3.16 34.71
CA ALA A 26 -13.54 -2.45 33.66
C ALA A 26 -12.93 -1.07 33.36
N LEU A 27 -12.51 -0.32 34.38
CA LEU A 27 -11.84 0.98 34.23
C LEU A 27 -10.48 0.86 33.55
N LEU A 28 -9.69 -0.15 33.91
CA LEU A 28 -8.39 -0.40 33.30
C LEU A 28 -8.52 -0.80 31.82
N LEU A 29 -9.44 -1.71 31.50
CA LEU A 29 -9.67 -2.15 30.11
C LEU A 29 -10.23 -1.00 29.26
N GLY A 30 -11.14 -0.19 29.80
CA GLY A 30 -11.72 0.96 29.08
C GLY A 30 -10.69 2.03 28.71
N GLY A 31 -9.63 2.19 29.51
CA GLY A 31 -8.55 3.13 29.22
C GLY A 31 -7.49 2.64 28.25
N LEU A 32 -7.29 1.33 28.12
CA LEU A 32 -6.22 0.74 27.31
C LEU A 32 -6.61 0.49 25.83
N LEU A 33 -7.87 0.16 25.57
CA LEU A 33 -8.34 -0.23 24.24
C LEU A 33 -8.11 0.83 23.14
N PRO A 34 -8.37 2.13 23.36
CA PRO A 34 -8.16 3.16 22.33
C PRO A 34 -6.69 3.34 21.93
N THR A 35 -5.77 3.16 22.89
CA THR A 35 -4.33 3.34 22.65
C THR A 35 -3.75 2.21 21.79
N ILE A 36 -4.22 0.99 21.93
CA ILE A 36 -3.78 -0.16 21.14
C ILE A 36 -4.20 -0.01 19.69
N SER A 37 -5.45 0.41 19.43
CA SER A 37 -5.94 0.59 18.06
C SER A 37 -5.16 1.66 17.28
N SER A 38 -4.81 2.78 17.94
CA SER A 38 -4.03 3.83 17.29
C SER A 38 -2.58 3.41 17.02
N GLN A 39 -1.99 2.59 17.89
CA GLN A 39 -0.64 2.05 17.68
C GLN A 39 -0.62 1.05 16.51
N MET A 40 -1.63 0.21 16.39
CA MET A 40 -1.75 -0.72 15.26
C MET A 40 -1.88 0.03 13.93
N GLU A 41 -2.72 1.06 13.88
CA GLU A 41 -2.88 1.89 12.68
C GLU A 41 -1.56 2.59 12.28
N GLN A 42 -0.84 3.14 13.25
CA GLN A 42 0.48 3.74 12.98
C GLN A 42 1.49 2.72 12.46
N ALA A 43 1.48 1.49 12.99
CA ALA A 43 2.33 0.41 12.52
C ALA A 43 2.01 0.04 11.07
N GLN A 44 0.74 -0.13 10.73
CA GLN A 44 0.27 -0.43 9.37
C GLN A 44 0.63 0.69 8.38
N ARG A 45 0.43 1.97 8.76
CA ARG A 45 0.86 3.13 7.95
C ARG A 45 2.37 3.16 7.72
N LYS A 46 3.15 2.84 8.74
CA LYS A 46 4.61 2.80 8.64
C LYS A 46 5.05 1.66 7.71
N GLU A 47 4.46 0.50 7.84
CA GLU A 47 4.71 -0.65 6.97
C GLU A 47 4.38 -0.31 5.51
N THR A 48 3.19 0.25 5.25
CA THR A 48 2.75 0.68 3.92
C THR A 48 3.72 1.69 3.30
N ARG A 49 4.19 2.69 4.06
CA ARG A 49 5.19 3.66 3.57
C ARG A 49 6.52 3.00 3.22
N SER A 50 6.97 2.05 4.04
CA SER A 50 8.20 1.29 3.78
C SER A 50 8.07 0.48 2.50
N SER A 51 6.95 -0.22 2.33
CA SER A 51 6.66 -1.02 1.13
C SER A 51 6.55 -0.16 -0.13
N LEU A 52 5.88 1.00 -0.05
CA LEU A 52 5.82 1.95 -1.16
C LEU A 52 7.22 2.42 -1.59
N SER A 53 8.10 2.71 -0.62
CA SER A 53 9.50 3.08 -0.92
C SER A 53 10.27 1.93 -1.57
N GLU A 54 10.07 0.70 -1.11
CA GLU A 54 10.65 -0.51 -1.72
C GLU A 54 10.16 -0.71 -3.15
N ILE A 55 8.85 -0.58 -3.38
CA ILE A 55 8.23 -0.66 -4.71
C ILE A 55 8.84 0.40 -5.65
N GLN A 56 9.02 1.63 -5.18
CA GLN A 56 9.65 2.68 -5.98
C GLN A 56 11.06 2.29 -6.43
N GLN A 57 11.87 1.74 -5.51
CA GLN A 57 13.21 1.28 -5.85
C GLN A 57 13.19 0.06 -6.80
N ALA A 58 12.23 -0.85 -6.63
CA ALA A 58 12.04 -2.01 -7.50
C ALA A 58 11.66 -1.58 -8.92
N LEU A 59 10.75 -0.61 -9.07
CA LEU A 59 10.39 -0.03 -10.38
C LEU A 59 11.60 0.60 -11.07
N LEU A 60 12.39 1.39 -10.34
CA LEU A 60 13.62 1.99 -10.88
C LEU A 60 14.66 0.92 -11.25
N GLY A 61 14.81 -0.12 -10.43
CA GLY A 61 15.68 -1.26 -10.70
C GLY A 61 15.25 -2.04 -11.95
N TYR A 62 13.94 -2.29 -12.08
CA TYR A 62 13.39 -2.95 -13.26
C TYR A 62 13.68 -2.16 -14.53
N ALA A 63 13.48 -0.84 -14.51
CA ALA A 63 13.78 0.02 -15.64
C ALA A 63 15.27 -0.02 -16.04
N ILE A 64 16.19 -0.05 -15.08
CA ILE A 64 17.63 -0.17 -15.33
C ILE A 64 17.97 -1.49 -16.05
N ILE A 65 17.31 -2.57 -15.70
CA ILE A 65 17.57 -3.90 -16.28
C ILE A 65 16.95 -4.02 -17.67
N TYR A 66 15.70 -3.63 -17.82
CA TYR A 66 14.89 -3.93 -19.02
C TYR A 66 14.72 -2.73 -19.97
N GLY A 67 15.09 -1.51 -19.56
CA GLY A 67 14.93 -0.28 -20.38
C GLY A 67 13.48 0.19 -20.49
N GLN A 68 12.57 -0.38 -19.71
CA GLN A 68 11.13 -0.08 -19.66
C GLN A 68 10.59 -0.31 -18.25
N LEU A 69 9.40 0.20 -17.95
CA LEU A 69 8.68 -0.12 -16.72
C LEU A 69 7.77 -1.34 -16.93
N PRO A 70 7.48 -2.14 -15.87
CA PRO A 70 6.61 -3.30 -16.00
C PRO A 70 5.15 -2.89 -16.25
N CYS A 71 4.42 -3.68 -17.00
CA CYS A 71 3.00 -3.50 -17.21
C CYS A 71 2.18 -3.83 -15.95
N PRO A 72 1.09 -3.09 -15.66
CA PRO A 72 0.12 -3.49 -14.64
C PRO A 72 -0.46 -4.86 -14.93
N THR A 73 -0.72 -5.65 -13.90
CA THR A 73 -1.48 -6.90 -14.04
C THR A 73 -2.97 -6.66 -13.82
N ILE A 74 -3.81 -7.36 -14.57
CA ILE A 74 -5.27 -7.39 -14.40
C ILE A 74 -5.76 -8.78 -13.99
N ILE A 75 -4.84 -9.74 -13.84
CA ILE A 75 -5.15 -11.11 -13.46
C ILE A 75 -5.42 -11.15 -11.96
N THR A 76 -6.63 -11.63 -11.63
CA THR A 76 -7.17 -11.62 -10.27
C THR A 76 -7.28 -12.98 -9.64
N ASP A 77 -7.13 -14.06 -10.40
CA ASP A 77 -7.18 -15.43 -9.90
C ASP A 77 -5.82 -15.86 -9.34
N PRO A 78 -5.71 -16.17 -8.04
CA PRO A 78 -4.46 -16.65 -7.45
C PRO A 78 -3.98 -18.01 -8.00
N ALA A 79 -4.87 -18.77 -8.62
CA ALA A 79 -4.53 -20.05 -9.26
C ALA A 79 -3.96 -19.87 -10.67
N ASP A 80 -4.06 -18.67 -11.26
CA ASP A 80 -3.49 -18.36 -12.56
C ASP A 80 -1.96 -18.26 -12.47
N GLU A 81 -1.25 -18.84 -13.43
CA GLU A 81 0.22 -18.83 -13.48
C GLU A 81 0.76 -17.41 -13.58
N ASP A 82 0.04 -16.52 -14.25
CA ASP A 82 0.41 -15.11 -14.46
C ASP A 82 -0.07 -14.17 -13.35
N TYR A 83 -0.69 -14.69 -12.28
CA TYR A 83 -1.11 -13.89 -11.13
C TYR A 83 0.06 -13.13 -10.49
N GLY A 84 -0.01 -11.80 -10.47
CA GLY A 84 1.04 -10.92 -9.96
C GLY A 84 2.25 -10.77 -10.90
N ILE A 85 2.15 -11.27 -12.14
CA ILE A 85 3.18 -11.14 -13.16
C ILE A 85 2.83 -10.01 -14.13
N SER A 86 3.86 -9.27 -14.56
CA SER A 86 3.71 -8.24 -15.59
C SER A 86 3.43 -8.87 -16.94
N PRO A 87 2.33 -8.55 -17.62
CA PRO A 87 2.10 -8.98 -19.00
C PRO A 87 3.14 -8.36 -19.94
N ALA A 88 3.37 -9.01 -21.07
CA ALA A 88 4.39 -8.60 -22.03
C ALA A 88 4.09 -7.22 -22.68
N THR A 89 2.83 -6.81 -22.74
CA THR A 89 2.41 -5.57 -23.42
C THR A 89 1.24 -4.89 -22.68
N CYS A 90 1.31 -3.57 -22.58
CA CYS A 90 0.25 -2.72 -22.01
C CYS A 90 0.21 -1.34 -22.66
N ASN A 91 0.51 -1.26 -23.95
CA ASN A 91 0.65 0.01 -24.66
C ASN A 91 -0.66 0.67 -25.11
N VAL A 92 -1.80 0.14 -24.72
CA VAL A 92 -3.13 0.67 -25.02
C VAL A 92 -3.94 0.88 -23.73
N ALA A 93 -4.63 2.03 -23.63
CA ALA A 93 -5.59 2.25 -22.56
C ALA A 93 -6.78 1.25 -22.73
N PRO A 94 -7.33 0.66 -21.65
CA PRO A 94 -7.06 0.92 -20.22
C PRO A 94 -5.94 0.05 -19.60
N THR A 95 -5.19 -0.72 -20.38
CA THR A 95 -4.22 -1.72 -19.88
C THR A 95 -3.00 -1.12 -19.15
N THR A 96 -2.92 0.19 -19.05
CA THR A 96 -1.87 0.91 -18.29
C THR A 96 -2.26 1.19 -16.85
N GLU A 97 -3.45 0.76 -16.41
CA GLU A 97 -3.90 0.79 -15.02
C GLU A 97 -4.38 -0.58 -14.58
N GLY A 98 -4.05 -0.94 -13.35
CA GLY A 98 -4.38 -2.23 -12.78
C GLY A 98 -3.71 -2.40 -11.43
N TYR A 99 -3.27 -3.60 -11.17
CA TYR A 99 -2.53 -3.95 -9.95
C TYR A 99 -1.03 -4.00 -10.22
N LEU A 100 -0.26 -3.75 -9.17
CA LEU A 100 1.20 -3.88 -9.26
C LEU A 100 1.59 -5.33 -9.59
N PRO A 101 2.50 -5.56 -10.54
CA PRO A 101 3.02 -6.90 -10.83
C PRO A 101 4.08 -7.29 -9.80
N TRP A 102 3.64 -7.54 -8.58
CA TRP A 102 4.46 -7.71 -7.40
C TRP A 102 5.43 -8.89 -7.48
N LYS A 103 5.06 -10.01 -8.12
CA LYS A 103 5.96 -11.15 -8.38
C LYS A 103 7.11 -10.76 -9.32
N THR A 104 6.79 -10.01 -10.39
CA THR A 104 7.81 -9.51 -11.33
C THR A 104 8.81 -8.57 -10.67
N LEU A 105 8.33 -7.75 -9.74
CA LEU A 105 9.16 -6.78 -9.01
C LEU A 105 9.85 -7.38 -7.77
N GLY A 106 9.39 -8.54 -7.29
CA GLY A 106 9.92 -9.17 -6.07
C GLY A 106 9.56 -8.41 -4.79
N VAL A 107 8.41 -7.75 -4.75
CA VAL A 107 7.93 -6.94 -3.61
C VAL A 107 6.72 -7.58 -2.94
N SER A 108 6.22 -6.98 -1.83
CA SER A 108 5.01 -7.44 -1.15
C SER A 108 3.79 -7.36 -2.06
N GLU A 109 2.93 -8.38 -1.98
CA GLU A 109 1.64 -8.45 -2.66
C GLU A 109 0.64 -7.42 -2.16
N VAL A 110 0.66 -7.13 -0.86
CA VAL A 110 -0.29 -6.28 -0.16
C VAL A 110 0.40 -5.25 0.72
N ASP A 111 -0.33 -4.21 1.09
CA ASP A 111 0.07 -3.18 2.05
C ASP A 111 -0.10 -3.62 3.51
N GLY A 112 0.06 -2.70 4.46
CA GLY A 112 -0.04 -2.98 5.89
C GLY A 112 -1.45 -3.32 6.40
N TRP A 113 -2.50 -3.10 5.61
CA TRP A 113 -3.89 -3.51 5.92
C TRP A 113 -4.32 -4.72 5.12
N GLY A 114 -3.52 -5.11 4.14
CA GLY A 114 -3.89 -6.13 3.17
C GLY A 114 -3.89 -7.54 3.71
N VAL A 115 -4.71 -8.36 3.08
CA VAL A 115 -4.75 -9.81 3.27
C VAL A 115 -4.39 -10.48 1.96
N LYS A 116 -3.37 -11.33 1.99
CA LYS A 116 -2.95 -12.07 0.80
C LYS A 116 -4.11 -12.90 0.28
N ARG A 117 -4.31 -12.82 -1.03
CA ARG A 117 -5.35 -13.58 -1.70
C ARG A 117 -4.99 -15.07 -1.74
N ASN A 118 -6.01 -15.91 -1.54
CA ASN A 118 -5.91 -17.35 -1.74
C ASN A 118 -7.17 -17.82 -2.46
N ALA A 119 -7.23 -19.11 -2.84
CA ALA A 119 -8.36 -19.69 -3.57
C ALA A 119 -9.71 -19.60 -2.82
N GLU A 120 -9.69 -19.31 -1.53
CA GLU A 120 -10.88 -19.23 -0.66
C GLU A 120 -11.37 -17.77 -0.44
N THR A 121 -10.52 -16.78 -0.74
CA THR A 121 -10.83 -15.36 -0.51
C THR A 121 -10.90 -14.61 -1.84
N ASP A 122 -12.09 -14.10 -2.17
CA ASP A 122 -12.32 -13.23 -3.34
C ASP A 122 -12.05 -11.75 -3.08
N LEU A 123 -11.60 -11.41 -1.88
CA LEU A 123 -11.45 -10.02 -1.47
C LEU A 123 -10.10 -9.45 -1.94
N TRP A 124 -10.15 -8.32 -2.60
CA TRP A 124 -9.00 -7.50 -2.95
C TRP A 124 -8.75 -6.47 -1.85
N ILE A 125 -8.11 -6.90 -0.76
CA ILE A 125 -7.86 -6.08 0.42
C ILE A 125 -6.39 -5.69 0.45
N GLY A 126 -6.11 -4.37 0.37
CA GLY A 126 -4.77 -3.81 0.51
C GLY A 126 -3.82 -4.13 -0.64
N TYR A 127 -4.36 -4.44 -1.81
CA TYR A 127 -3.54 -4.64 -3.02
C TYR A 127 -3.08 -3.30 -3.58
N TRP A 128 -1.85 -3.29 -4.08
CA TRP A 128 -1.28 -2.10 -4.70
C TRP A 128 -1.95 -1.79 -6.02
N ARG A 129 -2.49 -0.59 -6.14
CA ARG A 129 -2.92 -0.04 -7.42
C ARG A 129 -1.73 0.52 -8.15
N TYR A 130 -1.67 0.35 -9.46
CA TYR A 130 -0.54 0.76 -10.28
C TYR A 130 -1.01 1.38 -11.58
N ARG A 131 -0.49 2.56 -11.88
CA ARG A 131 -0.72 3.30 -13.14
C ARG A 131 0.60 3.61 -13.79
N LEU A 132 0.69 3.36 -15.10
CA LEU A 132 1.86 3.56 -15.93
C LEU A 132 1.54 4.51 -17.09
N ASP A 133 2.44 5.45 -17.41
CA ASP A 133 2.38 6.19 -18.67
C ASP A 133 2.82 5.27 -19.81
N ARG A 134 1.99 5.16 -20.86
CA ARG A 134 2.15 4.20 -21.97
C ARG A 134 3.50 4.25 -22.66
N ASN A 135 4.10 5.44 -22.80
CA ASN A 135 5.40 5.58 -23.46
C ASN A 135 6.54 4.96 -22.68
N PHE A 136 6.32 4.62 -21.41
CA PHE A 136 7.33 3.97 -20.56
C PHE A 136 7.07 2.47 -20.37
N SER A 137 6.05 1.91 -21.04
CA SER A 137 5.79 0.46 -21.10
C SER A 137 6.67 -0.29 -22.11
N THR A 138 7.39 0.44 -22.93
CA THR A 138 8.36 -0.05 -23.90
C THR A 138 9.71 0.62 -23.69
N GLN A 139 10.74 0.18 -24.41
CA GLN A 139 12.05 0.83 -24.30
C GLN A 139 11.97 2.32 -24.60
N PHE A 140 12.50 3.14 -23.70
CA PHE A 140 12.50 4.59 -23.77
C PHE A 140 13.91 5.17 -23.81
N ASN A 141 14.02 6.43 -24.20
CA ASN A 141 15.26 7.21 -24.26
C ASN A 141 15.04 8.63 -23.73
N LEU A 142 16.09 9.46 -23.71
CA LEU A 142 16.00 10.83 -23.18
C LEU A 142 14.99 11.73 -23.89
N SER A 143 14.63 11.44 -25.14
CA SER A 143 13.63 12.20 -25.90
C SER A 143 12.20 11.69 -25.71
N THR A 144 11.99 10.56 -25.01
CA THR A 144 10.66 10.00 -24.76
C THR A 144 9.82 10.96 -23.94
N GLY A 145 8.73 11.42 -24.52
CA GLY A 145 7.72 12.27 -23.88
C GLY A 145 6.62 11.47 -23.19
N PHE A 146 5.69 12.17 -22.54
CA PHE A 146 4.51 11.60 -21.93
C PHE A 146 3.43 11.27 -22.95
N ALA A 147 2.76 10.12 -22.80
CA ALA A 147 1.57 9.76 -23.58
C ALA A 147 0.27 10.08 -22.82
N ASP A 148 0.23 9.77 -21.51
CA ASP A 148 -0.99 9.87 -20.70
C ASP A 148 -1.02 11.12 -19.83
N THR A 149 0.08 11.87 -19.74
CA THR A 149 0.18 13.13 -18.97
C THR A 149 -0.31 13.01 -17.52
N LEU A 150 0.10 11.95 -16.84
CA LEU A 150 -0.27 11.69 -15.45
C LEU A 150 0.06 12.90 -14.56
N ALA A 151 -0.76 13.17 -13.56
CA ALA A 151 -0.61 14.31 -12.66
C ALA A 151 -1.03 13.97 -11.23
N ILE A 152 -0.38 14.62 -10.27
CA ILE A 152 -0.73 14.54 -8.85
C ILE A 152 -1.24 15.90 -8.40
N LYS A 153 -2.34 15.90 -7.62
CA LYS A 153 -2.92 17.08 -6.98
C LYS A 153 -2.95 16.91 -5.45
N ASP A 154 -3.07 18.04 -4.77
CA ASP A 154 -3.44 18.09 -3.35
C ASP A 154 -4.98 18.15 -3.18
N ASN A 155 -5.48 18.18 -1.94
CA ASN A 155 -6.90 18.28 -1.62
C ASN A 155 -7.54 19.63 -2.01
N ALA A 156 -6.72 20.65 -2.22
CA ALA A 156 -7.16 21.96 -2.75
C ALA A 156 -7.18 21.98 -4.29
N LEU A 157 -6.98 20.82 -4.93
CA LEU A 157 -6.93 20.62 -6.38
C LEU A 157 -5.75 21.33 -7.08
N ASN A 158 -4.74 21.75 -6.34
CA ASN A 158 -3.52 22.30 -6.94
C ASN A 158 -2.63 21.17 -7.44
N TYR A 159 -2.02 21.34 -8.60
CA TYR A 159 -1.07 20.38 -9.13
C TYR A 159 0.25 20.38 -8.35
N ILE A 160 0.59 19.24 -7.77
CA ILE A 160 1.89 18.99 -7.12
C ILE A 160 2.96 18.72 -8.20
N THR A 161 2.58 18.06 -9.30
CA THR A 161 3.47 17.69 -10.39
C THR A 161 3.07 18.41 -11.69
N THR A 162 4.01 19.10 -12.32
CA THR A 162 3.77 19.87 -13.55
C THR A 162 4.93 19.71 -14.54
N GLY A 163 4.67 20.00 -15.82
CA GLY A 163 5.70 20.02 -16.85
C GLY A 163 6.50 18.72 -16.93
N THR A 164 7.82 18.80 -16.78
CA THR A 164 8.74 17.65 -16.85
C THR A 164 8.75 16.79 -15.58
N GLU A 165 8.20 17.30 -14.46
CA GLU A 165 8.13 16.58 -13.17
C GLU A 165 6.96 15.60 -13.08
N ARG A 166 6.16 15.49 -14.15
CA ARG A 166 5.03 14.57 -14.19
C ARG A 166 5.44 13.13 -13.91
N PRO A 167 4.57 12.35 -13.27
CA PRO A 167 4.77 10.93 -13.07
C PRO A 167 4.86 10.15 -14.38
N VAL A 168 5.73 9.17 -14.43
CA VAL A 168 5.73 8.09 -15.42
C VAL A 168 5.11 6.81 -14.88
N ALA A 169 5.06 6.70 -13.55
CA ALA A 169 4.40 5.62 -12.83
C ALA A 169 3.87 6.13 -11.49
N ILE A 170 2.71 5.63 -11.08
CA ILE A 170 2.05 5.92 -9.82
C ILE A 170 1.69 4.59 -9.17
N VAL A 171 1.96 4.46 -7.87
CA VAL A 171 1.54 3.32 -7.05
C VAL A 171 0.85 3.86 -5.82
N PHE A 172 -0.28 3.26 -5.45
CA PHE A 172 -0.98 3.65 -4.23
C PHE A 172 -1.64 2.46 -3.52
N SER A 173 -1.82 2.63 -2.22
CA SER A 173 -2.61 1.83 -1.31
C SER A 173 -3.93 2.54 -1.07
N THR A 174 -5.00 1.81 -0.97
CA THR A 174 -6.35 2.30 -0.62
C THR A 174 -6.54 2.53 0.89
N GLY A 175 -5.46 2.44 1.66
CA GLY A 175 -5.46 2.77 3.07
C GLY A 175 -6.28 1.84 3.95
N LYS A 176 -6.74 2.37 5.08
CA LYS A 176 -7.47 1.64 6.12
C LYS A 176 -8.90 1.31 5.72
N ASP A 177 -9.56 2.21 4.99
CA ASP A 177 -10.95 2.02 4.57
C ASP A 177 -11.09 1.07 3.37
N LEU A 178 -9.96 0.67 2.76
CA LEU A 178 -9.85 -0.28 1.66
C LEU A 178 -10.58 0.17 0.39
N THR A 179 -10.82 1.47 0.27
CA THR A 179 -11.51 2.09 -0.87
C THR A 179 -10.67 3.20 -1.48
N GLU A 180 -10.71 3.35 -2.79
CA GLU A 180 -10.07 4.45 -3.48
C GLU A 180 -10.79 5.76 -3.14
N ASN A 181 -10.04 6.77 -2.70
CA ASN A 181 -10.62 8.02 -2.24
C ASN A 181 -10.46 9.15 -3.29
N ALA A 182 -11.44 10.05 -3.33
CA ALA A 182 -11.41 11.29 -4.11
C ALA A 182 -10.99 11.09 -5.60
N GLU A 183 -9.95 11.79 -6.07
CA GLU A 183 -9.44 11.66 -7.46
C GLU A 183 -8.90 10.24 -7.75
N ASN A 184 -8.44 9.50 -6.75
CA ASN A 184 -7.92 8.15 -6.93
C ASN A 184 -9.03 7.12 -7.26
N ALA A 185 -10.28 7.44 -6.90
CA ALA A 185 -11.47 6.65 -7.26
C ALA A 185 -11.97 6.91 -8.68
N VAL A 186 -11.38 7.87 -9.39
CA VAL A 186 -11.81 8.26 -10.73
C VAL A 186 -10.82 7.73 -11.76
N PHE A 187 -11.30 6.91 -12.68
CA PHE A 187 -10.47 6.42 -13.79
C PHE A 187 -10.12 7.56 -14.76
N ASN A 188 -9.03 8.26 -14.46
CA ASN A 188 -8.48 9.34 -15.28
C ASN A 188 -6.95 9.41 -15.14
N ASN A 189 -6.32 10.48 -15.62
CA ASN A 189 -4.88 10.69 -15.53
C ASN A 189 -4.45 11.53 -14.32
N THR A 190 -5.36 11.83 -13.40
CA THR A 190 -5.11 12.67 -12.23
C THR A 190 -5.33 11.87 -10.96
N TYR A 191 -4.38 11.99 -10.04
CA TYR A 191 -4.41 11.31 -8.74
C TYR A 191 -4.24 12.35 -7.63
N GLN A 192 -4.69 12.01 -6.43
CA GLN A 192 -4.54 12.85 -5.25
C GLN A 192 -3.52 12.26 -4.29
N SER A 193 -2.64 13.11 -3.77
CA SER A 193 -1.72 12.78 -2.68
C SER A 193 -1.84 13.83 -1.59
N ASP A 194 -2.23 13.42 -0.39
CA ASP A 194 -2.45 14.31 0.73
C ASP A 194 -2.14 13.65 2.08
N ASN A 195 -2.25 14.46 3.13
CA ASN A 195 -2.22 13.94 4.49
C ASN A 195 -3.52 13.18 4.81
N PRO A 196 -3.42 12.08 5.55
CA PRO A 196 -4.60 11.32 5.94
C PRO A 196 -5.62 12.16 6.71
N SER A 197 -6.89 11.99 6.35
CA SER A 197 -8.05 12.64 6.98
C SER A 197 -9.14 11.60 7.26
N THR A 198 -10.32 12.04 7.66
CA THR A 198 -11.50 11.15 7.85
C THR A 198 -12.11 10.67 6.54
N THR A 199 -11.79 11.31 5.42
CA THR A 199 -12.36 11.04 4.09
C THR A 199 -11.31 10.75 3.03
N PHE A 200 -10.03 10.73 3.41
CA PHE A 200 -8.92 10.45 2.52
C PHE A 200 -7.81 9.77 3.32
N ASP A 201 -7.53 8.52 3.04
CA ASP A 201 -6.45 7.78 3.71
C ASP A 201 -5.57 6.98 2.73
N ASP A 202 -5.79 7.15 1.43
CA ASP A 202 -4.92 6.61 0.39
C ASP A 202 -3.48 7.08 0.58
N MET A 203 -2.56 6.15 0.36
CA MET A 203 -1.13 6.41 0.46
C MET A 203 -0.48 6.19 -0.89
N LEU A 204 0.09 7.25 -1.46
CA LEU A 204 0.54 7.27 -2.84
C LEU A 204 2.03 7.61 -2.93
N ILE A 205 2.73 6.94 -3.87
CA ILE A 205 4.05 7.36 -4.37
C ILE A 205 4.03 7.42 -5.90
N TRP A 206 4.99 8.15 -6.45
CA TRP A 206 5.19 8.15 -7.90
C TRP A 206 6.67 8.13 -8.26
N VAL A 207 6.94 7.69 -9.47
CA VAL A 207 8.24 7.83 -10.13
C VAL A 207 8.09 8.97 -11.13
N SER A 208 8.82 10.08 -10.92
CA SER A 208 8.84 11.17 -11.90
C SER A 208 9.80 10.86 -13.05
N ARG A 209 9.56 11.48 -14.22
CA ARG A 209 10.46 11.32 -15.37
C ARG A 209 11.90 11.71 -15.05
N PRO A 210 12.21 12.85 -14.39
CA PRO A 210 13.58 13.19 -14.03
C PRO A 210 14.23 12.17 -13.08
N GLN A 211 13.47 11.65 -12.10
CA GLN A 211 13.98 10.63 -11.19
C GLN A 211 14.37 9.36 -11.95
N LEU A 212 13.50 8.89 -12.85
CA LEU A 212 13.77 7.71 -13.68
C LEU A 212 15.00 7.92 -14.54
N PHE A 213 15.05 9.02 -15.28
CA PHE A 213 16.16 9.31 -16.18
C PHE A 213 17.50 9.49 -15.46
N ASN A 214 17.51 10.18 -14.31
CA ASN A 214 18.71 10.30 -13.50
C ASN A 214 19.26 8.94 -13.06
N ARG A 215 18.37 8.04 -12.64
CA ARG A 215 18.75 6.68 -12.27
C ARG A 215 19.30 5.88 -13.46
N MET A 216 18.67 6.00 -14.62
CA MET A 216 19.11 5.32 -15.86
C MET A 216 20.47 5.82 -16.34
N VAL A 217 20.68 7.16 -16.34
CA VAL A 217 21.98 7.77 -16.69
C VAL A 217 23.06 7.36 -15.70
N SER A 218 22.78 7.43 -14.38
CA SER A 218 23.71 7.01 -13.33
C SER A 218 24.10 5.53 -13.44
N ALA A 219 23.23 4.69 -13.98
CA ALA A 219 23.47 3.26 -14.22
C ALA A 219 24.14 3.01 -15.60
N GLY A 220 24.44 4.05 -16.39
CA GLY A 220 25.01 3.92 -17.74
C GLY A 220 24.08 3.28 -18.78
N LYS A 221 22.76 3.35 -18.56
CA LYS A 221 21.74 2.79 -19.47
C LYS A 221 21.16 3.81 -20.44
N LEU A 222 21.28 5.08 -20.14
CA LEU A 222 21.01 6.20 -21.04
C LEU A 222 22.27 7.07 -21.16
N PRO A 223 22.53 7.66 -22.36
CA PRO A 223 23.68 8.52 -22.60
C PRO A 223 23.60 9.84 -21.82
#